data_500dfdee7dae47c0752e4c0d7835fb48
#
_entry.id   500dfdee7dae47c0752e4c0d7835fb48
#
_cell.length_a   1.000
_cell.length_b   1.000
_cell.length_c   1.000
_cell.angle_alpha   90.00
_cell.angle_beta   90.00
_cell.angle_gamma   90.00
#
_symmetry.space_group_name_H-M   'P 1'
#
loop_
_entity.id
_entity.type
_entity.pdbx_description
1 polymer ?
#
loop_
_entity_poly.entity_id
_entity_poly.type
_entity_poly.pdbx_seq_one_letter_code
_entity_poly.pdbx_strand_id
1 'polypeptide(L)'
;ISVCLVGSEMCIRDRKSIEEFDEAISNFSNEIACFISSPYDHPTSKDSSLPAKGYWEHIQIKCKENNIILIVDDVRTGFRIDLNGSHNAFGFKPDLVCLGKAIANGYPISALVGKASLKDAANNVYFSGTQFFNSAPMAASKATLEELLKIDAVQIMNINGLKLKKELTEAAKKFGLNLKVSGVPSMPYFRIEDQTKEFHIKWIDECLSRGLYLTSYHNHFLSAAHGETEIDEIVKISSEAFDAITF
;
A
#
# COMPACT_ATOMS: atom_id res chain seq x y z
N ILE A 1 -4.65 -4.28 7.99
CA ILE A 1 -4.71 -5.55 7.23
C ILE A 1 -4.46 -6.67 8.22
N SER A 2 -5.38 -7.59 8.25
CA SER A 2 -5.29 -8.75 9.13
C SER A 2 -4.37 -9.78 8.50
N VAL A 3 -3.40 -10.25 9.25
CA VAL A 3 -2.72 -11.50 8.94
C VAL A 3 -3.71 -12.62 9.25
N CYS A 4 -4.13 -13.36 8.25
CA CYS A 4 -5.05 -14.47 8.43
C CYS A 4 -4.25 -15.78 8.45
N LEU A 5 -4.32 -16.49 9.56
CA LEU A 5 -3.92 -17.88 9.66
C LEU A 5 -5.14 -18.71 9.29
N VAL A 6 -5.11 -19.40 8.15
CA VAL A 6 -6.21 -20.27 7.70
C VAL A 6 -6.15 -21.56 8.49
N GLY A 7 -7.23 -21.85 9.24
CA GLY A 7 -7.37 -23.11 10.00
C GLY A 7 -7.80 -22.92 11.46
N SER A 8 -7.65 -21.71 12.02
CA SER A 8 -8.21 -21.35 13.32
C SER A 8 -8.74 -19.92 13.25
N GLU A 9 -9.65 -19.53 14.17
CA GLU A 9 -10.24 -18.19 14.24
C GLU A 9 -9.22 -17.05 14.54
N MET A 10 -7.92 -17.28 14.36
CA MET A 10 -6.89 -16.33 14.67
C MET A 10 -6.51 -15.47 13.49
N CYS A 11 -7.24 -14.37 13.35
CA CYS A 11 -6.73 -13.21 12.64
C CYS A 11 -5.71 -12.49 13.54
N ILE A 12 -4.44 -12.61 13.25
CA ILE A 12 -3.40 -11.82 13.92
C ILE A 12 -3.44 -10.43 13.30
N ARG A 13 -4.13 -9.51 13.99
CA ARG A 13 -4.15 -8.10 13.60
C ARG A 13 -2.87 -7.42 14.07
N ASP A 14 -2.26 -6.64 13.18
CA ASP A 14 -1.20 -5.65 13.47
C ASP A 14 0.11 -6.17 14.08
N ARG A 15 0.49 -7.41 13.82
CA ARG A 15 1.76 -7.94 14.30
C ARG A 15 2.86 -7.68 13.28
N LYS A 16 3.79 -6.83 13.68
CA LYS A 16 4.86 -6.29 12.85
C LYS A 16 6.23 -6.68 13.35
N SER A 17 6.29 -7.50 14.37
CA SER A 17 7.54 -7.95 14.95
C SER A 17 7.84 -9.40 14.57
N ILE A 18 9.10 -9.68 14.43
CA ILE A 18 9.63 -11.03 14.22
C ILE A 18 9.23 -11.94 15.39
N GLU A 19 9.27 -11.39 16.61
CA GLU A 19 8.97 -12.10 17.85
C GLU A 19 7.52 -12.59 17.88
N GLU A 20 6.57 -11.75 17.50
CA GLU A 20 5.16 -12.13 17.44
C GLU A 20 4.87 -13.19 16.37
N PHE A 21 5.58 -13.13 15.26
CA PHE A 21 5.47 -14.14 14.21
C PHE A 21 6.03 -15.49 14.66
N ASP A 22 7.21 -15.48 15.29
CA ASP A 22 7.85 -16.68 15.83
C ASP A 22 7.02 -17.31 16.96
N GLU A 23 6.41 -16.50 17.83
CA GLU A 23 5.47 -16.96 18.85
C GLU A 23 4.26 -17.66 18.23
N ALA A 24 3.69 -17.09 17.16
CA ALA A 24 2.55 -17.70 16.47
C ALA A 24 2.94 -19.06 15.86
N ILE A 25 4.11 -19.17 15.22
CA ILE A 25 4.60 -20.45 14.70
C ILE A 25 4.80 -21.46 15.84
N SER A 26 5.38 -21.02 16.95
CA SER A 26 5.64 -21.90 18.09
C SER A 26 4.35 -22.43 18.72
N ASN A 27 3.32 -21.58 18.82
CA ASN A 27 2.05 -21.93 19.45
C ASN A 27 1.15 -22.81 18.54
N PHE A 28 1.30 -22.69 17.20
CA PHE A 28 0.43 -23.33 16.20
C PHE A 28 1.23 -24.17 15.19
N SER A 29 2.35 -24.75 15.61
CA SER A 29 3.19 -25.63 14.79
C SER A 29 2.34 -26.70 14.10
N ASN A 30 2.51 -26.86 12.78
CA ASN A 30 1.79 -27.77 11.90
C ASN A 30 0.29 -27.48 11.69
N GLU A 31 -0.27 -26.41 12.26
CA GLU A 31 -1.66 -26.00 12.03
C GLU A 31 -1.77 -24.83 11.05
N ILE A 32 -0.66 -24.15 10.75
CA ILE A 32 -0.63 -22.98 9.86
C ILE A 32 -0.44 -23.43 8.43
N ALA A 33 -1.44 -23.22 7.58
CA ALA A 33 -1.35 -23.49 6.15
C ALA A 33 -0.66 -22.37 5.37
N CYS A 34 -0.93 -21.12 5.72
CA CYS A 34 -0.36 -19.96 5.04
C CYS A 34 -0.22 -18.75 5.97
N PHE A 35 0.66 -17.85 5.58
CA PHE A 35 0.80 -16.51 6.14
C PHE A 35 0.53 -15.49 5.04
N ILE A 36 -0.45 -14.60 5.23
CA ILE A 36 -0.78 -13.53 4.30
C ILE A 36 -0.58 -12.16 4.95
N SER A 37 0.13 -11.28 4.28
CA SER A 37 0.35 -9.91 4.76
C SER A 37 0.59 -8.94 3.61
N SER A 38 0.31 -7.66 3.85
CA SER A 38 0.79 -6.58 3.00
C SER A 38 2.30 -6.40 3.15
N PRO A 39 2.99 -5.90 2.12
CA PRO A 39 4.46 -5.77 2.14
C PRO A 39 4.97 -4.75 3.17
N TYR A 40 4.14 -3.79 3.58
CA TYR A 40 4.39 -2.90 4.70
C TYR A 40 3.08 -2.48 5.36
N ASP A 41 3.17 -1.88 6.55
CA ASP A 41 2.00 -1.44 7.29
C ASP A 41 1.49 -0.08 6.81
N HIS A 42 0.26 -0.07 6.31
CA HIS A 42 -0.45 1.12 5.86
C HIS A 42 -1.88 1.12 6.40
N PRO A 43 -2.04 1.31 7.73
CA PRO A 43 -3.33 1.27 8.40
C PRO A 43 -4.20 2.46 8.01
N THR A 44 -5.46 2.43 8.42
CA THR A 44 -6.33 3.61 8.40
C THR A 44 -6.16 4.41 9.69
N SER A 45 -6.19 5.73 9.58
CA SER A 45 -6.13 6.69 10.72
C SER A 45 -4.86 6.63 11.58
N LYS A 46 -3.79 6.04 11.05
CA LYS A 46 -2.48 5.96 11.72
C LYS A 46 -1.36 6.09 10.69
N ASP A 47 -0.19 6.46 11.18
CA ASP A 47 1.02 6.52 10.34
C ASP A 47 1.33 5.15 9.74
N SER A 48 1.76 5.17 8.48
CA SER A 48 2.30 3.99 7.82
C SER A 48 3.72 3.71 8.31
N SER A 49 4.09 2.43 8.42
CA SER A 49 5.44 2.03 8.82
C SER A 49 6.02 0.97 7.88
N LEU A 50 7.26 1.20 7.47
CA LEU A 50 8.00 0.22 6.67
C LEU A 50 8.47 -0.94 7.56
N PRO A 51 8.63 -2.16 6.99
CA PRO A 51 9.14 -3.30 7.74
C PRO A 51 10.56 -3.03 8.24
N ALA A 52 10.88 -3.55 9.41
CA ALA A 52 12.24 -3.51 9.93
C ALA A 52 13.20 -4.24 8.98
N LYS A 53 14.47 -3.83 9.00
CA LYS A 53 15.50 -4.50 8.21
C LYS A 53 15.58 -5.99 8.60
N GLY A 54 15.54 -6.87 7.60
CA GLY A 54 15.59 -8.31 7.80
C GLY A 54 14.24 -8.97 8.11
N TYR A 55 13.16 -8.19 8.31
CA TYR A 55 11.83 -8.74 8.61
C TYR A 55 11.39 -9.77 7.57
N TRP A 56 11.32 -9.39 6.31
CA TRP A 56 10.84 -10.27 5.24
C TRP A 56 11.78 -11.45 4.95
N GLU A 57 13.08 -11.27 5.13
CA GLU A 57 14.05 -12.37 5.04
C GLU A 57 13.75 -13.43 6.11
N HIS A 58 13.54 -13.01 7.36
CA HIS A 58 13.19 -13.90 8.47
C HIS A 58 11.86 -14.63 8.21
N ILE A 59 10.80 -13.88 7.86
CA ILE A 59 9.47 -14.45 7.54
C ILE A 59 9.58 -15.52 6.44
N GLN A 60 10.29 -15.21 5.36
CA GLN A 60 10.45 -16.14 4.23
C GLN A 60 11.15 -17.43 4.65
N ILE A 61 12.22 -17.33 5.47
CA ILE A 61 12.96 -18.49 5.98
C ILE A 61 12.04 -19.33 6.86
N LYS A 62 11.35 -18.71 7.82
CA LYS A 62 10.47 -19.41 8.74
C LYS A 62 9.26 -20.07 8.06
N CYS A 63 8.64 -19.41 7.09
CA CYS A 63 7.59 -20.00 6.29
C CYS A 63 8.09 -21.26 5.58
N LYS A 64 9.28 -21.20 4.97
CA LYS A 64 9.88 -22.34 4.27
C LYS A 64 10.21 -23.50 5.24
N GLU A 65 10.80 -23.22 6.40
CA GLU A 65 11.16 -24.23 7.42
C GLU A 65 9.93 -24.98 7.94
N ASN A 66 8.78 -24.32 8.01
CA ASN A 66 7.54 -24.85 8.57
C ASN A 66 6.51 -25.26 7.51
N ASN A 67 6.85 -25.29 6.21
CA ASN A 67 5.95 -25.59 5.10
C ASN A 67 4.71 -24.68 5.03
N ILE A 68 4.87 -23.42 5.43
CA ILE A 68 3.81 -22.38 5.41
C ILE A 68 3.89 -21.66 4.07
N ILE A 69 2.76 -21.52 3.38
CA ILE A 69 2.66 -20.75 2.12
C ILE A 69 2.73 -19.25 2.43
N LEU A 70 3.73 -18.57 1.89
CA LEU A 70 3.88 -17.12 2.02
C LEU A 70 3.09 -16.40 0.93
N ILE A 71 2.07 -15.64 1.33
CA ILE A 71 1.19 -14.87 0.44
C ILE A 71 1.38 -13.39 0.69
N VAL A 72 1.55 -12.63 -0.39
CA VAL A 72 1.58 -11.16 -0.32
C VAL A 72 0.26 -10.58 -0.80
N ASP A 73 -0.39 -9.80 0.06
CA ASP A 73 -1.50 -8.94 -0.32
C ASP A 73 -0.95 -7.65 -0.95
N ASP A 74 -0.73 -7.69 -2.25
CA ASP A 74 -0.24 -6.58 -3.05
C ASP A 74 -1.38 -5.79 -3.74
N VAL A 75 -2.61 -6.02 -3.30
CA VAL A 75 -3.81 -5.37 -3.88
C VAL A 75 -3.73 -3.85 -3.81
N ARG A 76 -3.12 -3.29 -2.76
CA ARG A 76 -2.99 -1.84 -2.59
C ARG A 76 -1.64 -1.32 -3.12
N THR A 77 -0.59 -2.07 -2.94
CA THR A 77 0.80 -1.65 -3.16
C THR A 77 1.34 -2.04 -4.54
N GLY A 78 0.81 -3.09 -5.14
CA GLY A 78 1.21 -3.57 -6.47
C GLY A 78 1.10 -2.49 -7.54
N PHE A 79 2.09 -2.45 -8.42
CA PHE A 79 2.26 -1.47 -9.51
C PHE A 79 2.44 -0.01 -9.04
N ARG A 80 2.58 0.23 -7.73
CA ARG A 80 2.83 1.55 -7.14
C ARG A 80 4.23 1.67 -6.56
N ILE A 81 4.82 0.56 -6.12
CA ILE A 81 6.15 0.50 -5.51
C ILE A 81 7.14 -0.14 -6.48
N ASP A 82 6.72 -1.22 -7.13
CA ASP A 82 7.51 -1.93 -8.14
C ASP A 82 6.55 -2.59 -9.14
N LEU A 83 6.89 -2.54 -10.43
CA LEU A 83 6.07 -3.12 -11.51
C LEU A 83 6.05 -4.66 -11.47
N ASN A 84 7.07 -5.27 -10.88
CA ASN A 84 7.16 -6.72 -10.71
C ASN A 84 6.58 -7.23 -9.39
N GLY A 85 5.88 -6.34 -8.65
CA GLY A 85 5.32 -6.62 -7.32
C GLY A 85 6.16 -6.01 -6.19
N SER A 86 5.47 -5.52 -5.18
CA SER A 86 6.11 -4.80 -4.06
C SER A 86 7.13 -5.65 -3.29
N HIS A 87 6.96 -6.99 -3.29
CA HIS A 87 7.91 -7.92 -2.69
C HIS A 87 9.33 -7.79 -3.25
N ASN A 88 9.46 -7.38 -4.52
CA ASN A 88 10.75 -7.15 -5.15
C ASN A 88 11.47 -5.95 -4.50
N ALA A 89 10.76 -4.85 -4.24
CA ALA A 89 11.32 -3.69 -3.55
C ALA A 89 11.73 -3.97 -2.10
N PHE A 90 11.08 -4.94 -1.44
CA PHE A 90 11.39 -5.38 -0.07
C PHE A 90 12.33 -6.60 -0.01
N GLY A 91 12.79 -7.11 -1.14
CA GLY A 91 13.84 -8.12 -1.23
C GLY A 91 13.45 -9.54 -0.80
N PHE A 92 12.19 -9.95 -0.99
CA PHE A 92 11.73 -11.31 -0.67
C PHE A 92 10.95 -11.96 -1.81
N LYS A 93 10.69 -13.26 -1.72
CA LYS A 93 10.03 -14.05 -2.77
C LYS A 93 8.85 -14.81 -2.19
N PRO A 94 7.61 -14.31 -2.33
CA PRO A 94 6.41 -15.00 -1.88
C PRO A 94 6.11 -16.24 -2.73
N ASP A 95 5.24 -17.09 -2.23
CA ASP A 95 4.68 -18.22 -2.99
C ASP A 95 3.49 -17.77 -3.84
N LEU A 96 2.66 -16.85 -3.31
CA LEU A 96 1.51 -16.26 -3.99
C LEU A 96 1.49 -14.74 -3.81
N VAL A 97 0.96 -14.03 -4.81
CA VAL A 97 0.75 -12.57 -4.78
C VAL A 97 -0.67 -12.27 -5.21
N CYS A 98 -1.40 -11.54 -4.37
CA CYS A 98 -2.73 -11.03 -4.68
C CYS A 98 -2.63 -9.65 -5.30
N LEU A 99 -3.20 -9.45 -6.47
CA LEU A 99 -3.18 -8.20 -7.23
C LEU A 99 -4.60 -7.68 -7.46
N GLY A 100 -4.75 -6.37 -7.55
CA GLY A 100 -6.03 -5.71 -7.80
C GLY A 100 -5.85 -4.21 -8.02
N LYS A 101 -6.90 -3.43 -7.85
CA LYS A 101 -6.91 -1.96 -7.91
C LYS A 101 -6.14 -1.38 -9.11
N ALA A 102 -4.87 -1.03 -8.93
CA ALA A 102 -4.02 -0.43 -9.96
C ALA A 102 -3.80 -1.32 -11.19
N ILE A 103 -4.02 -2.63 -11.09
CA ILE A 103 -3.82 -3.58 -12.20
C ILE A 103 -4.62 -3.23 -13.46
N ALA A 104 -5.77 -2.55 -13.32
CA ALA A 104 -6.64 -2.18 -14.45
C ALA A 104 -7.19 -0.76 -14.35
N ASN A 105 -6.57 0.12 -13.57
CA ASN A 105 -6.84 1.55 -13.49
C ASN A 105 -8.34 1.89 -13.36
N GLY A 106 -9.04 1.24 -12.43
CA GLY A 106 -10.47 1.47 -12.14
C GLY A 106 -11.43 0.42 -12.67
N TYR A 107 -11.02 -0.44 -13.60
CA TYR A 107 -11.84 -1.58 -13.99
C TYR A 107 -11.80 -2.71 -12.95
N PRO A 108 -12.93 -3.39 -12.69
CA PRO A 108 -13.02 -4.41 -11.65
C PRO A 108 -12.36 -5.73 -12.10
N ILE A 109 -11.13 -5.94 -11.69
CA ILE A 109 -10.38 -7.18 -11.89
C ILE A 109 -9.43 -7.40 -10.71
N SER A 110 -9.20 -8.65 -10.38
CA SER A 110 -8.13 -9.08 -9.48
C SER A 110 -7.42 -10.28 -10.08
N ALA A 111 -6.21 -10.52 -9.63
CA ALA A 111 -5.42 -11.67 -10.04
C ALA A 111 -4.70 -12.27 -8.84
N LEU A 112 -4.60 -13.60 -8.82
CA LEU A 112 -3.73 -14.36 -7.96
C LEU A 112 -2.65 -14.97 -8.83
N VAL A 113 -1.40 -14.60 -8.59
CA VAL A 113 -0.23 -15.13 -9.31
C VAL A 113 0.71 -15.81 -8.33
N GLY A 114 1.50 -16.76 -8.79
CA GLY A 114 2.40 -17.48 -7.88
C GLY A 114 3.24 -18.55 -8.53
N LYS A 115 3.90 -19.36 -7.68
CA LYS A 115 4.78 -20.43 -8.09
C LYS A 115 4.05 -21.52 -8.88
N ALA A 116 4.69 -22.05 -9.93
CA ALA A 116 4.14 -23.13 -10.75
C ALA A 116 3.80 -24.40 -9.94
N SER A 117 4.51 -24.66 -8.85
CA SER A 117 4.23 -25.79 -7.94
C SER A 117 2.86 -25.72 -7.25
N LEU A 118 2.20 -24.57 -7.21
CA LEU A 118 0.88 -24.38 -6.62
C LEU A 118 -0.26 -24.41 -7.67
N LYS A 119 0.07 -24.54 -8.94
CA LYS A 119 -0.89 -24.49 -10.05
C LYS A 119 -2.01 -25.53 -9.92
N ASP A 120 -1.65 -26.78 -9.60
CA ASP A 120 -2.63 -27.87 -9.52
C ASP A 120 -3.55 -27.69 -8.32
N ALA A 121 -3.03 -27.23 -7.19
CA ALA A 121 -3.86 -26.87 -6.03
C ALA A 121 -4.86 -25.75 -6.37
N ALA A 122 -4.40 -24.70 -7.06
CA ALA A 122 -5.28 -23.60 -7.49
C ALA A 122 -6.37 -24.07 -8.47
N ASN A 123 -6.07 -24.99 -9.38
CA ASN A 123 -7.02 -25.54 -10.34
C ASN A 123 -8.10 -26.43 -9.67
N ASN A 124 -7.80 -26.98 -8.50
CA ASN A 124 -8.75 -27.83 -7.74
C ASN A 124 -9.72 -27.01 -6.87
N VAL A 125 -9.50 -25.70 -6.74
CA VAL A 125 -10.41 -24.81 -6.02
C VAL A 125 -11.55 -24.41 -6.96
N TYR A 126 -12.79 -24.80 -6.62
CA TYR A 126 -13.95 -24.28 -7.34
C TYR A 126 -14.12 -22.79 -7.06
N PHE A 127 -14.03 -22.00 -8.12
CA PHE A 127 -14.15 -20.57 -8.04
C PHE A 127 -15.03 -20.08 -9.19
N SER A 128 -16.11 -19.39 -8.86
CA SER A 128 -17.13 -18.96 -9.83
C SER A 128 -17.65 -17.56 -9.48
N GLY A 129 -18.04 -16.80 -10.48
CA GLY A 129 -18.64 -15.47 -10.30
C GLY A 129 -19.15 -14.89 -11.61
N THR A 130 -20.21 -14.09 -11.56
CA THR A 130 -20.86 -13.48 -12.73
C THR A 130 -19.90 -12.65 -13.59
N GLN A 131 -18.91 -12.03 -12.98
CA GLN A 131 -17.94 -11.15 -13.66
C GLN A 131 -16.66 -11.87 -14.11
N PHE A 132 -16.58 -13.19 -13.92
CA PHE A 132 -15.43 -13.95 -14.42
C PHE A 132 -15.36 -13.89 -15.94
N PHE A 133 -14.10 -13.82 -16.41
CA PHE A 133 -13.77 -13.77 -17.84
C PHE A 133 -14.40 -12.57 -18.62
N ASN A 134 -14.79 -11.50 -17.91
CA ASN A 134 -15.19 -10.27 -18.56
C ASN A 134 -13.98 -9.68 -19.31
N SER A 135 -14.10 -9.56 -20.64
CA SER A 135 -13.00 -9.16 -21.50
C SER A 135 -12.61 -7.68 -21.35
N ALA A 136 -13.54 -6.81 -20.97
CA ALA A 136 -13.26 -5.37 -20.84
C ALA A 136 -12.24 -5.07 -19.73
N PRO A 137 -12.38 -5.56 -18.48
CA PRO A 137 -11.35 -5.42 -17.45
C PRO A 137 -10.00 -6.06 -17.83
N MET A 138 -10.02 -7.18 -18.56
CA MET A 138 -8.78 -7.82 -19.04
C MET A 138 -8.04 -6.95 -20.05
N ALA A 139 -8.77 -6.37 -21.01
CA ALA A 139 -8.21 -5.43 -21.99
C ALA A 139 -7.67 -4.17 -21.30
N ALA A 140 -8.42 -3.63 -20.32
CA ALA A 140 -8.00 -2.48 -19.53
C ALA A 140 -6.73 -2.80 -18.72
N SER A 141 -6.65 -3.99 -18.11
CA SER A 141 -5.46 -4.43 -17.38
C SER A 141 -4.24 -4.51 -18.31
N LYS A 142 -4.39 -5.12 -19.47
CA LYS A 142 -3.31 -5.20 -20.46
C LYS A 142 -2.80 -3.82 -20.85
N ALA A 143 -3.70 -2.91 -21.24
CA ALA A 143 -3.34 -1.54 -21.63
C ALA A 143 -2.70 -0.76 -20.48
N THR A 144 -3.21 -0.93 -19.25
CA THR A 144 -2.64 -0.31 -18.05
C THR A 144 -1.20 -0.77 -17.82
N LEU A 145 -0.96 -2.07 -17.83
CA LEU A 145 0.37 -2.63 -17.56
C LEU A 145 1.38 -2.23 -18.67
N GLU A 146 0.96 -2.24 -19.93
CA GLU A 146 1.79 -1.79 -21.05
C GLU A 146 2.15 -0.31 -20.92
N GLU A 147 1.21 0.55 -20.53
CA GLU A 147 1.49 1.98 -20.35
C GLU A 147 2.37 2.25 -19.12
N LEU A 148 2.11 1.60 -17.98
CA LEU A 148 2.94 1.73 -16.79
C LEU A 148 4.41 1.38 -17.06
N LEU A 149 4.65 0.32 -17.84
CA LEU A 149 6.00 -0.08 -18.26
C LEU A 149 6.62 0.94 -19.21
N LYS A 150 5.87 1.39 -20.22
CA LYS A 150 6.34 2.30 -21.27
C LYS A 150 6.82 3.64 -20.71
N ILE A 151 6.11 4.20 -19.72
CA ILE A 151 6.40 5.53 -19.15
C ILE A 151 7.25 5.46 -17.89
N ASP A 152 7.62 4.28 -17.42
CA ASP A 152 8.26 4.07 -16.10
C ASP A 152 7.45 4.74 -14.95
N ALA A 153 6.18 4.40 -14.88
CA ALA A 153 5.22 5.07 -14.00
C ALA A 153 5.61 5.02 -12.51
N VAL A 154 6.25 3.93 -12.08
CA VAL A 154 6.71 3.80 -10.68
C VAL A 154 7.78 4.84 -10.36
N GLN A 155 8.71 5.08 -11.26
CA GLN A 155 9.74 6.10 -11.08
C GLN A 155 9.14 7.52 -11.05
N ILE A 156 8.17 7.81 -11.94
CA ILE A 156 7.44 9.09 -11.94
C ILE A 156 6.75 9.30 -10.58
N MET A 157 5.97 8.32 -10.12
CA MET A 157 5.28 8.41 -8.83
C MET A 157 6.24 8.56 -7.65
N ASN A 158 7.41 7.91 -7.70
CA ASN A 158 8.41 8.00 -6.66
C ASN A 158 9.05 9.39 -6.60
N ILE A 159 9.48 9.94 -7.73
CA ILE A 159 10.07 11.28 -7.82
C ILE A 159 9.09 12.33 -7.33
N ASN A 160 7.87 12.31 -7.86
CA ASN A 160 6.84 13.29 -7.52
C ASN A 160 6.37 13.17 -6.06
N GLY A 161 6.32 11.94 -5.53
CA GLY A 161 6.00 11.70 -4.12
C GLY A 161 7.09 12.21 -3.17
N LEU A 162 8.36 12.08 -3.53
CA LEU A 162 9.47 12.65 -2.75
C LEU A 162 9.46 14.19 -2.81
N LYS A 163 9.19 14.78 -3.97
CA LYS A 163 9.02 16.23 -4.14
C LYS A 163 7.85 16.71 -3.25
N LEU A 164 6.68 16.09 -3.37
CA LEU A 164 5.50 16.43 -2.58
C LEU A 164 5.79 16.38 -1.08
N LYS A 165 6.39 15.29 -0.61
CA LYS A 165 6.77 15.15 0.81
C LYS A 165 7.63 16.29 1.29
N LYS A 166 8.70 16.62 0.54
CA LYS A 166 9.63 17.67 0.88
C LYS A 166 8.93 19.02 0.94
N GLU A 167 8.29 19.42 -0.15
CA GLU A 167 7.74 20.77 -0.30
C GLU A 167 6.55 21.02 0.62
N LEU A 168 5.70 20.00 0.82
CA LEU A 168 4.56 20.11 1.73
C LEU A 168 5.01 20.21 3.19
N THR A 169 6.06 19.47 3.59
CA THR A 169 6.66 19.62 4.92
C THR A 169 7.29 21.00 5.12
N GLU A 170 7.98 21.52 4.10
CA GLU A 170 8.56 22.86 4.14
C GLU A 170 7.48 23.96 4.19
N ALA A 171 6.38 23.77 3.44
CA ALA A 171 5.25 24.69 3.48
C ALA A 171 4.60 24.73 4.88
N ALA A 172 4.31 23.58 5.49
CA ALA A 172 3.76 23.51 6.84
C ALA A 172 4.64 24.23 7.89
N LYS A 173 5.96 24.08 7.80
CA LYS A 173 6.92 24.73 8.71
C LYS A 173 6.86 26.25 8.67
N LYS A 174 6.51 26.87 7.55
CA LYS A 174 6.36 28.34 7.43
C LYS A 174 5.24 28.88 8.33
N PHE A 175 4.28 28.04 8.67
CA PHE A 175 3.15 28.35 9.55
C PHE A 175 3.33 27.76 10.96
N GLY A 176 4.54 27.32 11.31
CA GLY A 176 4.82 26.73 12.63
C GLY A 176 4.22 25.35 12.85
N LEU A 177 3.80 24.65 11.78
CA LEU A 177 3.19 23.33 11.85
C LEU A 177 4.22 22.24 11.59
N ASN A 178 4.11 21.13 12.33
CA ASN A 178 4.91 19.93 12.13
C ASN A 178 4.08 18.91 11.34
N LEU A 179 4.25 18.87 10.01
CA LEU A 179 3.57 17.90 9.15
C LEU A 179 4.43 16.65 8.99
N LYS A 180 3.96 15.53 9.53
CA LYS A 180 4.55 14.21 9.29
C LYS A 180 3.98 13.60 8.03
N VAL A 181 4.88 13.12 7.17
CA VAL A 181 4.53 12.35 5.97
C VAL A 181 5.14 10.96 6.09
N SER A 182 4.28 9.95 6.28
CA SER A 182 4.66 8.55 6.44
C SER A 182 4.28 7.71 5.22
N GLY A 183 4.81 6.48 5.14
CA GLY A 183 4.60 5.57 4.02
C GLY A 183 5.61 5.73 2.88
N VAL A 184 5.34 5.07 1.77
CA VAL A 184 6.17 5.16 0.55
C VAL A 184 5.79 6.41 -0.26
N PRO A 185 6.69 6.95 -1.10
CA PRO A 185 6.44 8.18 -1.86
C PRO A 185 5.16 8.15 -2.70
N SER A 186 4.85 7.04 -3.35
CA SER A 186 3.63 6.87 -4.15
C SER A 186 2.34 6.73 -3.33
N MET A 187 2.47 6.50 -2.00
CA MET A 187 1.33 6.29 -1.10
C MET A 187 1.54 7.01 0.23
N PRO A 188 1.64 8.36 0.24
CA PRO A 188 1.89 9.12 1.46
C PRO A 188 0.65 9.17 2.36
N TYR A 189 0.87 9.18 3.68
CA TYR A 189 -0.11 9.54 4.69
C TYR A 189 0.36 10.80 5.39
N PHE A 190 -0.53 11.79 5.48
CA PHE A 190 -0.25 13.10 6.06
C PHE A 190 -0.87 13.21 7.44
N ARG A 191 -0.13 13.73 8.41
CA ARG A 191 -0.63 14.05 9.75
C ARG A 191 0.09 15.28 10.32
N ILE A 192 -0.68 16.27 10.75
CA ILE A 192 -0.13 17.38 11.53
C ILE A 192 0.11 16.84 12.95
N GLU A 193 1.37 16.84 13.39
CA GLU A 193 1.77 16.43 14.73
C GLU A 193 1.53 17.54 15.75
N ASP A 194 1.48 17.18 17.02
CA ASP A 194 1.32 18.12 18.14
C ASP A 194 0.02 18.97 18.09
N GLN A 195 -0.96 18.50 17.30
CA GLN A 195 -2.28 19.11 17.16
C GLN A 195 -3.39 18.09 17.39
N THR A 196 -4.61 18.59 17.65
CA THR A 196 -5.77 17.71 17.78
C THR A 196 -6.19 17.14 16.42
N LYS A 197 -6.97 16.06 16.46
CA LYS A 197 -7.55 15.49 15.24
C LYS A 197 -8.47 16.49 14.52
N GLU A 198 -9.20 17.29 15.28
CA GLU A 198 -10.10 18.33 14.76
C GLU A 198 -9.32 19.42 14.02
N PHE A 199 -8.13 19.78 14.51
CA PHE A 199 -7.25 20.73 13.84
C PHE A 199 -6.77 20.18 12.49
N HIS A 200 -6.35 18.90 12.47
CA HIS A 200 -5.98 18.24 11.22
C HIS A 200 -7.16 18.17 10.23
N ILE A 201 -8.38 17.87 10.71
CA ILE A 201 -9.59 17.86 9.87
C ILE A 201 -9.86 19.24 9.28
N LYS A 202 -9.70 20.32 10.04
CA LYS A 202 -9.87 21.70 9.52
C LYS A 202 -8.94 21.97 8.33
N TRP A 203 -7.67 21.51 8.39
CA TRP A 203 -6.76 21.63 7.26
C TRP A 203 -7.29 20.88 6.03
N ILE A 204 -7.78 19.63 6.21
CA ILE A 204 -8.37 18.84 5.12
C ILE A 204 -9.59 19.56 4.51
N ASP A 205 -10.48 20.12 5.34
CA ASP A 205 -11.66 20.85 4.89
C ASP A 205 -11.29 22.12 4.12
N GLU A 206 -10.27 22.85 4.57
CA GLU A 206 -9.72 24.01 3.86
C GLU A 206 -9.08 23.63 2.50
N CYS A 207 -8.38 22.50 2.44
CA CYS A 207 -7.88 21.96 1.18
C CYS A 207 -9.05 21.63 0.23
N LEU A 208 -10.07 20.94 0.73
CA LEU A 208 -11.26 20.57 -0.03
C LEU A 208 -12.00 21.78 -0.59
N SER A 209 -12.18 22.84 0.23
CA SER A 209 -12.84 24.08 -0.20
C SER A 209 -12.13 24.80 -1.34
N ARG A 210 -10.83 24.54 -1.51
CA ARG A 210 -9.96 25.07 -2.56
C ARG A 210 -9.76 24.10 -3.74
N GLY A 211 -10.52 22.99 -3.76
CA GLY A 211 -10.49 22.01 -4.85
C GLY A 211 -9.46 20.88 -4.70
N LEU A 212 -8.75 20.79 -3.58
CA LEU A 212 -7.84 19.69 -3.30
C LEU A 212 -8.52 18.64 -2.41
N TYR A 213 -8.85 17.48 -2.98
CA TYR A 213 -9.44 16.37 -2.24
C TYR A 213 -8.37 15.57 -1.47
N LEU A 214 -8.41 15.67 -0.16
CA LEU A 214 -7.62 14.86 0.77
C LEU A 214 -8.55 14.11 1.74
N THR A 215 -8.03 13.07 2.40
CA THR A 215 -8.74 12.33 3.46
C THR A 215 -7.95 12.37 4.75
N SER A 216 -8.65 12.47 5.89
CA SER A 216 -8.01 12.49 7.21
C SER A 216 -7.66 11.10 7.76
N TYR A 217 -8.18 10.05 7.17
CA TYR A 217 -8.14 8.69 7.75
C TYR A 217 -7.47 7.64 6.86
N HIS A 218 -7.07 7.99 5.66
CA HIS A 218 -6.49 7.05 4.70
C HIS A 218 -5.23 7.64 4.06
N ASN A 219 -4.27 6.79 3.71
CA ASN A 219 -3.15 7.23 2.89
C ASN A 219 -3.64 7.67 1.49
N HIS A 220 -2.92 8.60 0.90
CA HIS A 220 -3.18 9.10 -0.44
C HIS A 220 -2.46 8.26 -1.49
N PHE A 221 -2.81 8.47 -2.74
CA PHE A 221 -2.22 7.74 -3.86
C PHE A 221 -1.80 8.72 -4.95
N LEU A 222 -0.53 8.70 -5.28
CA LEU A 222 -0.06 9.35 -6.50
C LEU A 222 -0.25 8.41 -7.69
N SER A 223 -0.48 8.99 -8.83
CA SER A 223 -0.48 8.33 -10.13
C SER A 223 0.55 9.00 -11.04
N ALA A 224 0.88 8.39 -12.15
CA ALA A 224 1.76 8.99 -13.15
C ALA A 224 1.18 10.26 -13.81
N ALA A 225 -0.13 10.52 -13.61
CA ALA A 225 -0.76 11.76 -14.07
C ALA A 225 -0.52 12.96 -13.13
N HIS A 226 -0.02 12.73 -11.90
CA HIS A 226 0.44 13.81 -11.03
C HIS A 226 1.86 14.19 -11.45
N GLY A 227 1.95 15.09 -12.43
CA GLY A 227 3.21 15.67 -12.87
C GLY A 227 3.68 16.82 -11.98
N GLU A 228 4.68 17.56 -12.43
CA GLU A 228 5.27 18.67 -11.65
C GLU A 228 4.24 19.76 -11.36
N THR A 229 3.42 20.13 -12.33
CA THR A 229 2.37 21.15 -12.22
C THR A 229 1.34 20.79 -11.15
N GLU A 230 0.86 19.54 -11.15
CA GLU A 230 -0.10 19.04 -10.16
C GLU A 230 0.51 19.01 -8.76
N ILE A 231 1.78 18.64 -8.62
CA ILE A 231 2.47 18.67 -7.31
C ILE A 231 2.62 20.10 -6.80
N ASP A 232 2.99 21.05 -7.66
CA ASP A 232 3.12 22.47 -7.29
C ASP A 232 1.76 23.04 -6.85
N GLU A 233 0.67 22.69 -7.55
CA GLU A 233 -0.69 23.09 -7.19
C GLU A 233 -1.14 22.50 -5.85
N ILE A 234 -0.86 21.21 -5.59
CA ILE A 234 -1.15 20.56 -4.30
C ILE A 234 -0.43 21.32 -3.16
N VAL A 235 0.85 21.63 -3.34
CA VAL A 235 1.63 22.35 -2.33
C VAL A 235 1.10 23.76 -2.11
N LYS A 236 0.75 24.48 -3.17
CA LYS A 236 0.16 25.83 -3.11
C LYS A 236 -1.15 25.83 -2.33
N ILE A 237 -2.11 24.96 -2.73
CA ILE A 237 -3.43 24.88 -2.06
C ILE A 237 -3.26 24.48 -0.60
N SER A 238 -2.40 23.51 -0.31
CA SER A 238 -2.12 23.10 1.08
C SER A 238 -1.50 24.21 1.91
N SER A 239 -0.63 25.04 1.31
CA SER A 239 -0.03 26.21 1.98
C SER A 239 -1.07 27.27 2.31
N GLU A 240 -1.97 27.59 1.39
CA GLU A 240 -3.09 28.52 1.60
C GLU A 240 -4.05 27.99 2.70
N ALA A 241 -4.25 26.66 2.75
CA ALA A 241 -5.03 26.02 3.79
C ALA A 241 -4.34 26.04 5.16
N PHE A 242 -3.00 25.92 5.23
CA PHE A 242 -2.26 26.11 6.49
C PHE A 242 -2.39 27.52 7.02
N ASP A 243 -2.28 28.54 6.15
CA ASP A 243 -2.48 29.93 6.51
C ASP A 243 -3.88 30.15 7.15
N ALA A 244 -4.92 29.64 6.50
CA ALA A 244 -6.31 29.81 6.94
C ALA A 244 -6.65 29.17 8.29
N ILE A 245 -5.89 28.14 8.73
CA ILE A 245 -6.15 27.48 10.02
C ILE A 245 -5.25 27.98 11.15
N THR A 246 -4.22 28.77 10.84
CA THR A 246 -3.24 29.27 11.83
C THR A 246 -3.47 30.72 12.22
N PHE A 247 -4.19 31.47 11.42
CA PHE A 247 -4.59 32.88 11.64
C PHE A 247 -6.10 33.04 11.70
#